data_b369c347241d84feecf1eec5d2f09366
#
_entry.id   b369c347241d84feecf1eec5d2f09366
#
_cell.length_a   1.000
_cell.length_b   1.000
_cell.length_c   1.000
_cell.angle_alpha   90.00
_cell.angle_beta   90.00
_cell.angle_gamma   90.00
#
_symmetry.space_group_name_H-M   'P 1'
#
loop_
_entity.id
_entity.type
_entity.pdbx_description
1 polymer ?
#
loop_
_entity_poly.entity_id
_entity_poly.type
_entity_poly.pdbx_seq_one_letter_code
_entity_poly.pdbx_strand_id
1 'polypeptide(L)'
;WNFQVVGVYCLESQFIEDTAKYFAGVMSATSAMSMLEIPHINVMTKMDLVSGDMKDNMDRYFDPDPLLLADDANRSTSKKFSELNTAIANLIDEFSMVSFLPLNIKDEDSVAYILSHADNAIQWGEDQEPKEPPNEGGDGDGDDYE
;
A
#
# COMPACT_ATOMS: atom_id res chain seq x y z
N TRP A 1 22.81 16.64 3.00
CA TRP A 1 21.51 16.57 2.32
C TRP A 1 20.63 15.62 3.16
N ASN A 2 19.50 16.10 3.65
CA ASN A 2 18.54 15.28 4.38
C ASN A 2 17.46 14.84 3.38
N PHE A 3 17.60 13.62 2.82
CA PHE A 3 16.60 13.05 1.93
C PHE A 3 15.65 12.16 2.74
N GLN A 4 14.36 12.36 2.56
CA GLN A 4 13.34 11.43 3.00
C GLN A 4 13.09 10.43 1.88
N VAL A 5 13.15 9.14 2.19
CA VAL A 5 13.06 8.06 1.20
C VAL A 5 11.97 7.08 1.60
N VAL A 6 11.12 6.70 0.66
CA VAL A 6 10.15 5.62 0.81
C VAL A 6 10.45 4.51 -0.19
N GLY A 7 10.40 3.27 0.26
CA GLY A 7 10.44 2.09 -0.59
C GLY A 7 9.04 1.80 -1.16
N VAL A 8 8.95 1.54 -2.46
CA VAL A 8 7.69 1.13 -3.09
C VAL A 8 7.89 -0.23 -3.74
N TYR A 9 7.24 -1.26 -3.19
CA TYR A 9 7.22 -2.58 -3.78
C TYR A 9 6.01 -2.71 -4.71
N CYS A 10 6.25 -3.06 -5.97
CA CYS A 10 5.21 -3.19 -6.97
C CYS A 10 4.93 -4.67 -7.29
N LEU A 11 3.69 -5.10 -7.09
CA LEU A 11 3.18 -6.41 -7.48
C LEU A 11 2.14 -6.23 -8.58
N GLU A 12 2.21 -7.00 -9.66
CA GLU A 12 1.20 -6.95 -10.72
C GLU A 12 -0.09 -7.66 -10.29
N SER A 13 -1.25 -7.11 -10.63
CA SER A 13 -2.56 -7.68 -10.32
C SER A 13 -2.75 -9.11 -10.87
N GLN A 14 -2.04 -9.50 -11.92
CA GLN A 14 -2.07 -10.87 -12.46
C GLN A 14 -1.58 -11.95 -11.48
N PHE A 15 -0.80 -11.57 -10.46
CA PHE A 15 -0.34 -12.52 -9.44
C PHE A 15 -1.49 -13.08 -8.60
N ILE A 16 -2.62 -12.38 -8.51
CA ILE A 16 -3.80 -12.87 -7.75
C ILE A 16 -4.55 -14.01 -8.46
N GLU A 17 -4.31 -14.23 -9.76
CA GLU A 17 -4.91 -15.33 -10.50
C GLU A 17 -4.39 -16.72 -10.06
N ASP A 18 -3.22 -16.75 -9.45
CA ASP A 18 -2.56 -17.96 -8.97
C ASP A 18 -2.10 -17.76 -7.53
N THR A 19 -2.72 -18.47 -6.59
CA THR A 19 -2.43 -18.36 -5.15
C THR A 19 -0.95 -18.57 -4.82
N ALA A 20 -0.26 -19.48 -5.53
CA ALA A 20 1.16 -19.71 -5.31
C ALA A 20 2.02 -18.52 -5.75
N LYS A 21 1.66 -17.88 -6.87
CA LYS A 21 2.32 -16.65 -7.32
C LYS A 21 2.06 -15.49 -6.35
N TYR A 22 0.81 -15.36 -5.89
CA TYR A 22 0.46 -14.36 -4.91
C TYR A 22 1.27 -14.52 -3.63
N PHE A 23 1.34 -15.74 -3.07
CA PHE A 23 2.19 -16.04 -1.91
C PHE A 23 3.65 -15.64 -2.13
N ALA A 24 4.22 -15.99 -3.28
CA ALA A 24 5.59 -15.61 -3.62
C ALA A 24 5.77 -14.08 -3.65
N GLY A 25 4.76 -13.36 -4.17
CA GLY A 25 4.74 -11.89 -4.18
C GLY A 25 4.71 -11.29 -2.78
N VAL A 26 3.84 -11.79 -1.89
CA VAL A 26 3.74 -11.35 -0.48
C VAL A 26 5.05 -11.62 0.26
N MET A 27 5.62 -12.82 0.14
CA MET A 27 6.89 -13.16 0.78
C MET A 27 8.05 -12.29 0.26
N SER A 28 8.06 -11.97 -1.02
CA SER A 28 9.06 -11.08 -1.61
C SER A 28 8.92 -9.65 -1.10
N ALA A 29 7.69 -9.13 -0.96
CA ALA A 29 7.40 -7.83 -0.36
C ALA A 29 7.88 -7.78 1.10
N THR A 30 7.54 -8.80 1.89
CA THR A 30 7.98 -8.94 3.29
C THR A 30 9.51 -8.94 3.41
N SER A 31 10.18 -9.69 2.54
CA SER A 31 11.64 -9.73 2.52
C SER A 31 12.24 -8.36 2.18
N ALA A 32 11.67 -7.66 1.19
CA ALA A 32 12.13 -6.32 0.82
C ALA A 32 11.96 -5.32 1.96
N MET A 33 10.80 -5.32 2.63
CA MET A 33 10.53 -4.48 3.80
C MET A 33 11.57 -4.72 4.91
N SER A 34 11.82 -5.99 5.24
CA SER A 34 12.74 -6.37 6.32
C SER A 34 14.19 -6.03 5.99
N MET A 35 14.59 -6.10 4.72
CA MET A 35 15.97 -5.84 4.31
C MET A 35 16.29 -4.37 4.13
N LEU A 36 15.32 -3.56 3.72
CA LEU A 36 15.55 -2.14 3.43
C LEU A 36 15.52 -1.27 4.68
N GLU A 37 14.76 -1.66 5.71
CA GLU A 37 14.61 -0.92 6.98
C GLU A 37 14.27 0.57 6.79
N ILE A 38 13.55 0.90 5.71
CA ILE A 38 13.06 2.26 5.41
C ILE A 38 11.53 2.27 5.39
N PRO A 39 10.87 3.44 5.53
CA PRO A 39 9.43 3.54 5.28
C PRO A 39 9.06 2.89 3.95
N HIS A 40 8.00 2.09 3.94
CA HIS A 40 7.69 1.21 2.81
C HIS A 40 6.20 1.15 2.55
N ILE A 41 5.82 1.10 1.26
CA ILE A 41 4.46 0.82 0.82
C ILE A 41 4.48 -0.28 -0.23
N ASN A 42 3.46 -1.15 -0.22
CA ASN A 42 3.30 -2.15 -1.27
C ASN A 42 2.13 -1.76 -2.16
N VAL A 43 2.34 -1.81 -3.46
CA VAL A 43 1.39 -1.34 -4.47
C VAL A 43 1.04 -2.48 -5.42
N MET A 44 -0.26 -2.77 -5.56
CA MET A 44 -0.76 -3.68 -6.56
C MET A 44 -1.07 -2.91 -7.84
N THR A 45 -0.26 -3.12 -8.85
CA THR A 45 -0.30 -2.38 -10.12
C THR A 45 -1.21 -3.04 -11.15
N LYS A 46 -1.51 -2.32 -12.25
CA LYS A 46 -2.30 -2.80 -13.39
C LYS A 46 -3.72 -3.23 -13.01
N MET A 47 -4.34 -2.52 -12.09
CA MET A 47 -5.70 -2.80 -11.64
C MET A 47 -6.74 -2.65 -12.75
N ASP A 48 -6.42 -1.94 -13.82
CA ASP A 48 -7.22 -1.80 -15.03
C ASP A 48 -7.35 -3.11 -15.85
N LEU A 49 -6.47 -4.09 -15.61
CA LEU A 49 -6.49 -5.39 -16.32
C LEU A 49 -7.33 -6.45 -15.58
N VAL A 50 -7.76 -6.17 -14.36
CA VAL A 50 -8.56 -7.12 -13.57
C VAL A 50 -9.98 -7.18 -14.11
N SER A 51 -10.43 -8.38 -14.49
CA SER A 51 -11.77 -8.64 -15.02
C SER A 51 -12.82 -8.79 -13.91
N GLY A 52 -14.11 -8.56 -14.26
CA GLY A 52 -15.24 -8.36 -13.36
C GLY A 52 -15.41 -9.31 -12.17
N ASP A 53 -15.30 -10.62 -12.38
CA ASP A 53 -15.52 -11.62 -11.31
C ASP A 53 -14.45 -11.58 -10.21
N MET A 54 -13.25 -11.07 -10.51
CA MET A 54 -12.18 -10.91 -9.56
C MET A 54 -12.33 -9.64 -8.72
N LYS A 55 -13.00 -8.59 -9.25
CA LYS A 55 -13.20 -7.33 -8.52
C LYS A 55 -13.98 -7.51 -7.22
N ASP A 56 -14.96 -8.40 -7.21
CA ASP A 56 -15.85 -8.61 -6.05
C ASP A 56 -15.13 -9.28 -4.86
N ASN A 57 -13.96 -9.87 -5.09
CA ASN A 57 -13.20 -10.59 -4.08
C ASN A 57 -11.79 -10.01 -3.84
N MET A 58 -11.53 -8.79 -4.32
CA MET A 58 -10.18 -8.23 -4.29
C MET A 58 -9.71 -7.80 -2.91
N ASP A 59 -10.62 -7.41 -2.02
CA ASP A 59 -10.29 -6.90 -0.68
C ASP A 59 -9.40 -7.87 0.10
N ARG A 60 -9.61 -9.17 -0.07
CA ARG A 60 -8.80 -10.21 0.57
C ARG A 60 -7.34 -10.30 0.09
N TYR A 61 -7.02 -9.67 -1.05
CA TYR A 61 -5.66 -9.61 -1.58
C TYR A 61 -4.97 -8.29 -1.23
N PHE A 62 -5.74 -7.26 -0.89
CA PHE A 62 -5.19 -6.00 -0.41
C PHE A 62 -4.78 -6.10 1.05
N ASP A 63 -5.60 -6.80 1.86
CA ASP A 63 -5.31 -7.15 3.25
C ASP A 63 -5.34 -8.69 3.36
N PRO A 64 -4.18 -9.36 3.21
CA PRO A 64 -4.12 -10.82 3.12
C PRO A 64 -4.64 -11.49 4.38
N ASP A 65 -5.77 -12.22 4.28
CA ASP A 65 -6.24 -13.13 5.32
C ASP A 65 -5.53 -14.50 5.18
N PRO A 66 -4.64 -14.86 6.10
CA PRO A 66 -3.84 -16.07 6.01
C PRO A 66 -4.67 -17.36 5.95
N LEU A 67 -5.80 -17.40 6.65
CA LEU A 67 -6.66 -18.60 6.71
C LEU A 67 -7.36 -18.83 5.38
N LEU A 68 -7.91 -17.77 4.77
CA LEU A 68 -8.56 -17.85 3.46
C LEU A 68 -7.56 -18.20 2.36
N LEU A 69 -6.38 -17.61 2.41
CA LEU A 69 -5.30 -17.89 1.45
C LEU A 69 -4.77 -19.31 1.57
N ALA A 70 -4.64 -19.87 2.78
CA ALA A 70 -4.24 -21.25 2.99
C ALA A 70 -5.28 -22.23 2.43
N ASP A 71 -6.58 -21.96 2.62
CA ASP A 71 -7.67 -22.80 2.10
C ASP A 71 -7.70 -22.79 0.56
N ASP A 72 -7.57 -21.62 -0.06
CA ASP A 72 -7.49 -21.48 -1.52
C ASP A 72 -6.24 -22.17 -2.09
N ALA A 73 -5.08 -22.02 -1.44
CA ALA A 73 -3.88 -22.71 -1.83
C ALA A 73 -4.02 -24.24 -1.74
N ASN A 74 -4.67 -24.73 -0.69
CA ASN A 74 -4.91 -26.17 -0.49
C ASN A 74 -5.92 -26.75 -1.50
N ARG A 75 -6.85 -25.95 -2.01
CA ARG A 75 -7.76 -26.35 -3.11
C ARG A 75 -7.08 -26.43 -4.46
N SER A 76 -6.12 -25.53 -4.71
CA SER A 76 -5.43 -25.40 -5.99
C SER A 76 -4.20 -26.31 -6.12
N THR A 77 -3.64 -26.79 -4.99
CA THR A 77 -2.41 -27.60 -4.96
C THR A 77 -2.66 -29.04 -4.48
N SER A 78 -1.66 -29.91 -4.70
CA SER A 78 -1.71 -31.30 -4.21
C SER A 78 -1.65 -31.35 -2.69
N LYS A 79 -2.37 -32.31 -2.07
CA LYS A 79 -2.42 -32.54 -0.61
C LYS A 79 -1.04 -32.60 0.06
N LYS A 80 0.01 -33.03 -0.65
CA LYS A 80 1.39 -33.09 -0.10
C LYS A 80 1.96 -31.72 0.23
N PHE A 81 1.39 -30.64 -0.31
CA PHE A 81 1.82 -29.26 -0.03
C PHE A 81 1.00 -28.57 1.06
N SER A 82 0.03 -29.24 1.66
CA SER A 82 -0.86 -28.65 2.67
C SER A 82 -0.11 -28.09 3.87
N GLU A 83 0.90 -28.82 4.37
CA GLU A 83 1.72 -28.35 5.49
C GLU A 83 2.57 -27.12 5.10
N LEU A 84 3.09 -27.10 3.86
CA LEU A 84 3.83 -25.95 3.34
C LEU A 84 2.92 -24.72 3.19
N ASN A 85 1.72 -24.89 2.61
CA ASN A 85 0.77 -23.81 2.44
C ASN A 85 0.36 -23.20 3.79
N THR A 86 0.14 -24.06 4.79
CA THR A 86 -0.17 -23.61 6.15
C THR A 86 1.01 -22.88 6.78
N ALA A 87 2.23 -23.37 6.59
CA ALA A 87 3.42 -22.70 7.12
C ALA A 87 3.63 -21.32 6.48
N ILE A 88 3.39 -21.19 5.16
CA ILE A 88 3.46 -19.90 4.45
C ILE A 88 2.36 -18.96 4.94
N ALA A 89 1.12 -19.45 5.11
CA ALA A 89 0.02 -18.64 5.61
C ALA A 89 0.31 -18.10 7.02
N ASN A 90 0.83 -18.95 7.93
CA ASN A 90 1.24 -18.53 9.26
C ASN A 90 2.38 -17.49 9.22
N LEU A 91 3.32 -17.65 8.30
CA LEU A 91 4.39 -16.67 8.11
C LEU A 91 3.83 -15.31 7.66
N ILE A 92 2.86 -15.30 6.74
CA ILE A 92 2.18 -14.08 6.31
C ILE A 92 1.44 -13.43 7.48
N ASP A 93 0.81 -14.23 8.34
CA ASP A 93 0.12 -13.75 9.55
C ASP A 93 1.09 -13.10 10.55
N GLU A 94 2.24 -13.73 10.78
CA GLU A 94 3.29 -13.17 11.65
C GLU A 94 3.82 -11.82 11.12
N PHE A 95 3.81 -11.64 9.80
CA PHE A 95 4.18 -10.40 9.12
C PHE A 95 2.94 -9.62 8.65
N SER A 96 1.89 -9.54 9.48
CA SER A 96 0.59 -8.92 9.17
C SER A 96 0.62 -7.43 8.74
N MET A 97 1.82 -6.86 8.60
CA MET A 97 2.02 -5.49 8.12
C MET A 97 2.04 -5.37 6.59
N VAL A 98 1.95 -6.49 5.86
CA VAL A 98 1.96 -6.49 4.39
C VAL A 98 0.55 -6.31 3.87
N SER A 99 0.17 -5.08 3.57
CA SER A 99 -1.02 -4.75 2.81
C SER A 99 -0.65 -4.17 1.45
N PHE A 100 -1.55 -4.29 0.47
CA PHE A 100 -1.33 -3.76 -0.87
C PHE A 100 -2.32 -2.65 -1.19
N LEU A 101 -1.80 -1.54 -1.71
CA LEU A 101 -2.60 -0.43 -2.20
C LEU A 101 -2.89 -0.61 -3.69
N PRO A 102 -4.16 -0.54 -4.13
CA PRO A 102 -4.50 -0.71 -5.54
C PRO A 102 -4.08 0.49 -6.37
N LEU A 103 -3.43 0.23 -7.51
CA LEU A 103 -3.03 1.28 -8.45
C LEU A 103 -3.54 1.02 -9.87
N ASN A 104 -4.34 1.96 -10.35
CA ASN A 104 -4.70 2.11 -11.75
C ASN A 104 -4.10 3.42 -12.26
N ILE A 105 -3.06 3.33 -13.11
CA ILE A 105 -2.36 4.51 -13.64
C ILE A 105 -3.21 5.38 -14.58
N LYS A 106 -4.38 4.87 -15.02
CA LYS A 106 -5.32 5.61 -15.88
C LYS A 106 -6.34 6.42 -15.07
N ASP A 107 -6.33 6.25 -13.76
CA ASP A 107 -7.21 6.89 -12.82
C ASP A 107 -6.40 7.82 -11.90
N GLU A 108 -6.62 9.13 -12.04
CA GLU A 108 -5.88 10.15 -11.29
C GLU A 108 -6.14 10.04 -9.79
N ASP A 109 -7.33 9.67 -9.35
CA ASP A 109 -7.67 9.49 -7.94
C ASP A 109 -6.87 8.33 -7.33
N SER A 110 -6.70 7.25 -8.09
CA SER A 110 -5.87 6.12 -7.69
C SER A 110 -4.40 6.51 -7.51
N VAL A 111 -3.86 7.32 -8.42
CA VAL A 111 -2.49 7.83 -8.33
C VAL A 111 -2.33 8.77 -7.13
N ALA A 112 -3.28 9.69 -6.93
CA ALA A 112 -3.28 10.62 -5.80
C ALA A 112 -3.33 9.86 -4.45
N TYR A 113 -4.10 8.76 -4.40
CA TYR A 113 -4.19 7.89 -3.23
C TYR A 113 -2.83 7.28 -2.87
N ILE A 114 -2.10 6.72 -3.85
CA ILE A 114 -0.75 6.17 -3.64
C ILE A 114 0.23 7.24 -3.18
N LEU A 115 0.21 8.42 -3.80
CA LEU A 115 1.07 9.54 -3.41
C LEU A 115 0.81 9.98 -1.97
N SER A 116 -0.47 10.09 -1.56
CA SER A 116 -0.83 10.41 -0.18
C SER A 116 -0.26 9.39 0.82
N HIS A 117 -0.30 8.09 0.49
CA HIS A 117 0.30 7.06 1.34
C HIS A 117 1.83 7.16 1.39
N ALA A 118 2.48 7.49 0.27
CA ALA A 118 3.92 7.69 0.23
C ALA A 118 4.33 8.91 1.07
N ASP A 119 3.61 10.04 0.95
CA ASP A 119 3.84 11.24 1.73
C ASP A 119 3.66 10.98 3.24
N ASN A 120 2.61 10.25 3.61
CA ASN A 120 2.40 9.84 5.01
C ASN A 120 3.52 8.93 5.52
N ALA A 121 4.00 7.99 4.70
CA ALA A 121 5.07 7.07 5.09
C ALA A 121 6.39 7.78 5.38
N ILE A 122 6.69 8.87 4.68
CA ILE A 122 7.87 9.71 4.92
C ILE A 122 7.60 10.89 5.86
N GLN A 123 6.40 11.00 6.41
CA GLN A 123 5.98 12.12 7.28
C GLN A 123 6.18 13.48 6.60
N TRP A 124 5.85 13.55 5.31
CA TRP A 124 5.99 14.78 4.53
C TRP A 124 5.14 15.90 5.11
N GLY A 125 5.80 17.00 5.46
CA GLY A 125 5.14 18.20 5.96
C GLY A 125 4.96 18.26 7.47
N GLU A 126 5.25 17.21 8.26
CA GLU A 126 5.16 17.27 9.72
C GLU A 126 6.17 18.25 10.33
N ASP A 127 7.33 18.41 9.70
CA ASP A 127 8.36 19.38 10.11
C ASP A 127 8.14 20.79 9.53
N GLN A 128 7.09 21.00 8.73
CA GLN A 128 6.80 22.31 8.16
C GLN A 128 6.04 23.16 9.19
N GLU A 129 6.62 24.28 9.58
CA GLU A 129 5.90 25.26 10.38
C GLU A 129 4.60 25.69 9.68
N PRO A 130 3.46 25.79 10.40
CA PRO A 130 2.22 26.27 9.82
C PRO A 130 2.47 27.63 9.14
N LYS A 131 2.10 27.76 7.88
CA LYS A 131 2.14 29.07 7.22
C LYS A 131 1.25 30.02 7.99
N GLU A 132 1.83 31.10 8.50
CA GLU A 132 1.02 32.16 9.10
C GLU A 132 -0.03 32.60 8.08
N PRO A 133 -1.30 32.77 8.49
CA PRO A 133 -2.31 33.31 7.60
C PRO A 133 -1.81 34.67 7.10
N PRO A 134 -2.08 35.01 5.82
CA PRO A 134 -1.71 36.31 5.30
C PRO A 134 -2.27 37.37 6.23
N ASN A 135 -1.38 38.22 6.78
CA ASN A 135 -1.76 39.31 7.64
C ASN A 135 -2.69 40.22 6.79
N GLU A 136 -3.98 40.10 7.00
CA GLU A 136 -4.95 41.07 6.47
C GLU A 136 -4.59 42.41 7.13
N GLY A 137 -3.83 43.20 6.37
CA GLY A 137 -3.32 44.47 6.79
C GLY A 137 -4.46 45.33 7.34
N GLY A 138 -4.31 45.73 8.57
CA GLY A 138 -5.20 46.69 9.17
C GLY A 138 -5.21 47.95 8.31
N ASP A 139 -6.34 48.20 7.68
CA ASP A 139 -6.68 49.51 7.17
C ASP A 139 -6.70 50.47 8.37
N GLY A 140 -5.61 51.21 8.46
CA GLY A 140 -5.54 52.33 9.40
C GLY A 140 -6.51 53.42 8.93
N ASP A 141 -7.64 53.47 9.58
CA ASP A 141 -8.49 54.65 9.54
C ASP A 141 -7.70 55.82 10.14
N GLY A 142 -7.25 56.68 9.25
CA GLY A 142 -6.78 58.01 9.61
C GLY A 142 -7.96 58.85 10.00
N ASP A 143 -8.24 59.00 11.30
CA ASP A 143 -9.08 60.06 11.79
C ASP A 143 -8.33 61.38 11.73
N ASP A 144 -8.62 62.17 10.68
CA ASP A 144 -8.48 63.61 10.69
C ASP A 144 -9.44 64.22 11.71
N TYR A 145 -8.93 64.77 12.78
CA TYR A 145 -9.60 65.84 13.57
C TYR A 145 -8.67 67.02 13.71
N GLU A 146 -9.19 68.16 13.23
CA GLU A 146 -8.76 69.55 13.33
C GLU A 146 -8.03 69.96 14.60
#